data_83b3b04d7344dc2904af10e49dd8a911
#
_entry.id   83b3b04d7344dc2904af10e49dd8a911
#
_cell.length_a   1.000
_cell.length_b   1.000
_cell.length_c   1.000
_cell.angle_alpha   90.00
_cell.angle_beta   90.00
_cell.angle_gamma   90.00
#
_symmetry.space_group_name_H-M   'P 1'
#
loop_
_entity.id
_entity.type
_entity.pdbx_description
1 polymer ?
#
loop_
_entity_poly.entity_id
_entity_poly.type
_entity_poly.pdbx_seq_one_letter_code
_entity_poly.pdbx_strand_id
1 'polypeptide(L)'
;DRNGYHSQRGGKITYAHHIRFSRTTADLNQLSFGLSGAFIQSSIDGTDFIGQPFDPRVLPGVIQKDSYFNVDLGASYHYMDFFTHVTIKNFLANRRELYSREIESDNLRKVLWSAGGVFGDADRLLFEPSFMFQWIQETKEKTIDLNMKVYKNLDFGRLWAGLSYRRSFDEAEYTINGISIERQRMQYITPIVGLNYKQFMF
;
A
#
# COMPACT_ATOMS: atom_id res chain seq x y z
N ASP A 1 -11.53 -6.03 10.91
CA ASP A 1 -11.59 -6.99 9.83
C ASP A 1 -11.82 -8.38 10.39
N ARG A 2 -12.66 -9.20 9.75
CA ARG A 2 -12.95 -10.58 10.14
C ARG A 2 -12.99 -11.45 8.90
N ASN A 3 -12.20 -12.51 8.90
CA ASN A 3 -12.17 -13.51 7.84
C ASN A 3 -12.26 -14.91 8.47
N GLY A 4 -13.47 -15.48 8.48
CA GLY A 4 -13.75 -16.75 9.16
C GLY A 4 -13.44 -16.66 10.67
N TYR A 5 -12.55 -17.52 11.13
CA TYR A 5 -12.10 -17.59 12.54
C TYR A 5 -11.03 -16.57 12.90
N HIS A 6 -10.41 -15.94 11.91
CA HIS A 6 -9.41 -14.89 12.13
C HIS A 6 -10.09 -13.52 12.18
N SER A 7 -9.77 -12.73 13.21
CA SER A 7 -10.20 -11.35 13.33
C SER A 7 -9.04 -10.43 13.69
N GLN A 8 -9.08 -9.21 13.16
CA GLN A 8 -8.09 -8.17 13.41
C GLN A 8 -8.80 -6.87 13.79
N ARG A 9 -8.34 -6.24 14.87
CA ARG A 9 -8.82 -4.95 15.37
C ARG A 9 -7.64 -4.05 15.67
N GLY A 10 -7.80 -2.75 15.51
CA GLY A 10 -6.72 -1.83 15.83
C GLY A 10 -7.13 -0.38 15.70
N GLY A 11 -6.24 0.48 16.19
CA GLY A 11 -6.31 1.92 16.06
C GLY A 11 -5.01 2.47 15.48
N LYS A 12 -5.12 3.55 14.73
CA LYS A 12 -3.98 4.25 14.14
C LYS A 12 -4.10 5.75 14.39
N ILE A 13 -3.02 6.35 14.87
CA ILE A 13 -2.89 7.79 15.04
C ILE A 13 -1.85 8.28 14.04
N THR A 14 -2.14 9.35 13.33
CA THR A 14 -1.24 9.92 12.32
C THR A 14 -1.02 11.40 12.62
N TYR A 15 0.24 11.81 12.60
CA TYR A 15 0.67 13.20 12.64
C TYR A 15 1.35 13.57 11.32
N ALA A 16 1.04 14.74 10.80
CA ALA A 16 1.70 15.30 9.61
C ALA A 16 2.14 16.72 9.86
N HIS A 17 3.32 17.05 9.34
CA HIS A 17 3.88 18.40 9.39
C HIS A 17 4.33 18.83 8.01
N HIS A 18 4.05 20.09 7.66
CA HIS A 18 4.35 20.67 6.36
C HIS A 18 5.27 21.86 6.52
N ILE A 19 6.35 21.88 5.76
CA ILE A 19 7.29 22.99 5.66
C ILE A 19 7.14 23.57 4.27
N ARG A 20 6.67 24.80 4.19
CA ARG A 20 6.52 25.53 2.93
C ARG A 20 7.71 26.45 2.73
N PHE A 21 8.40 26.29 1.61
CA PHE A 21 9.56 27.13 1.23
C PHE A 21 9.19 28.28 0.31
N SER A 22 8.05 28.18 -0.39
CA SER A 22 7.56 29.23 -1.27
C SER A 22 6.96 30.41 -0.48
N ARG A 23 7.25 31.62 -0.93
CA ARG A 23 6.68 32.87 -0.37
C ARG A 23 5.38 33.29 -1.05
N THR A 24 5.07 32.70 -2.21
CA THR A 24 3.87 33.00 -3.00
C THR A 24 2.94 31.82 -3.02
N THR A 25 1.65 32.06 -3.23
CA THR A 25 0.64 31.00 -3.39
C THR A 25 0.69 30.36 -4.78
N ALA A 26 1.39 30.98 -5.73
CA ALA A 26 1.51 30.51 -7.11
C ALA A 26 2.58 29.40 -7.26
N ASP A 27 3.66 29.48 -6.44
CA ASP A 27 4.77 28.54 -6.54
C ASP A 27 4.68 27.53 -5.39
N LEU A 28 4.27 26.31 -5.68
CA LEU A 28 4.25 25.25 -4.69
C LEU A 28 5.66 24.70 -4.48
N ASN A 29 6.25 24.97 -3.32
CA ASN A 29 7.49 24.35 -2.87
C ASN A 29 7.31 23.92 -1.41
N GLN A 30 7.04 22.64 -1.20
CA GLN A 30 6.61 22.12 0.09
C GLN A 30 7.23 20.77 0.38
N LEU A 31 7.82 20.65 1.55
CA LEU A 31 8.26 19.38 2.13
C LEU A 31 7.29 18.99 3.25
N SER A 32 6.84 17.75 3.25
CA SER A 32 5.90 17.23 4.23
C SER A 32 6.46 15.97 4.86
N PHE A 33 6.26 15.80 6.16
CA PHE A 33 6.62 14.60 6.90
C PHE A 33 5.37 14.03 7.56
N GLY A 34 5.27 12.71 7.57
CA GLY A 34 4.22 11.97 8.23
C GLY A 34 4.77 10.90 9.15
N LEU A 35 4.18 10.79 10.32
CA LEU A 35 4.45 9.75 11.30
C LEU A 35 3.12 9.14 11.73
N SER A 36 3.02 7.81 11.72
CA SER A 36 1.83 7.11 12.21
C SER A 36 2.25 6.04 13.21
N GLY A 37 1.52 5.96 14.32
CA GLY A 37 1.59 4.86 15.27
C GLY A 37 0.32 4.03 15.17
N ALA A 38 0.47 2.72 15.05
CA ALA A 38 -0.64 1.77 14.95
C ALA A 38 -0.52 0.69 16.02
N PHE A 39 -1.61 0.46 16.77
CA PHE A 39 -1.76 -0.68 17.65
C PHE A 39 -2.75 -1.64 17.02
N ILE A 40 -2.34 -2.90 16.86
CA ILE A 40 -3.10 -3.93 16.15
C ILE A 40 -3.18 -5.16 17.05
N GLN A 41 -4.39 -5.69 17.22
CA GLN A 41 -4.67 -6.95 17.90
C GLN A 41 -5.24 -7.93 16.88
N SER A 42 -4.63 -9.09 16.78
CA SER A 42 -5.10 -10.21 15.96
C SER A 42 -5.60 -11.32 16.88
N SER A 43 -6.63 -12.03 16.46
CA SER A 43 -7.15 -13.18 17.22
C SER A 43 -7.62 -14.27 16.27
N ILE A 44 -7.43 -15.52 16.72
CA ILE A 44 -7.96 -16.72 16.08
C ILE A 44 -8.89 -17.41 17.06
N ASP A 45 -10.10 -17.66 16.62
CA ASP A 45 -11.10 -18.39 17.40
C ASP A 45 -10.98 -19.88 17.07
N GLY A 46 -10.36 -20.64 17.95
CA GLY A 46 -10.19 -22.09 17.83
C GLY A 46 -11.28 -22.89 18.57
N THR A 47 -12.32 -22.26 19.09
CA THR A 47 -13.32 -22.92 19.94
C THR A 47 -14.10 -23.99 19.21
N ASP A 48 -14.32 -23.83 17.91
CA ASP A 48 -15.05 -24.79 17.06
C ASP A 48 -14.18 -25.95 16.54
N PHE A 49 -12.86 -25.92 16.80
CA PHE A 49 -11.93 -26.97 16.28
C PHE A 49 -11.82 -28.21 17.16
N ILE A 50 -12.72 -28.39 18.09
CA ILE A 50 -12.76 -29.56 18.96
C ILE A 50 -13.09 -30.81 18.13
N GLY A 51 -12.20 -31.83 18.17
CA GLY A 51 -12.39 -33.08 17.44
C GLY A 51 -11.99 -33.08 15.96
N GLN A 52 -11.44 -31.99 15.43
CA GLN A 52 -10.83 -31.92 14.10
C GLN A 52 -9.42 -32.55 14.09
N PRO A 53 -8.87 -32.92 12.90
CA PRO A 53 -7.48 -33.30 12.82
C PRO A 53 -6.58 -32.26 13.48
N PHE A 54 -5.61 -32.72 14.25
CA PHE A 54 -4.68 -31.83 14.97
C PHE A 54 -3.91 -30.94 14.00
N ASP A 55 -4.12 -29.63 14.09
CA ASP A 55 -3.28 -28.62 13.44
C ASP A 55 -2.36 -28.00 14.52
N PRO A 56 -1.03 -28.20 14.44
CA PRO A 56 -0.09 -27.63 15.42
C PRO A 56 -0.08 -26.10 15.45
N ARG A 57 -0.72 -25.45 14.51
CA ARG A 57 -0.76 -23.99 14.37
C ARG A 57 -1.89 -23.34 15.16
N VAL A 58 -2.97 -24.08 15.43
CA VAL A 58 -4.14 -23.57 16.11
C VAL A 58 -4.43 -24.42 17.33
N LEU A 59 -4.48 -23.81 18.50
CA LEU A 59 -4.84 -24.51 19.72
C LEU A 59 -6.35 -24.77 19.74
N PRO A 60 -6.79 -26.04 19.73
CA PRO A 60 -8.20 -26.37 19.76
C PRO A 60 -8.87 -25.88 21.06
N GLY A 61 -10.08 -25.38 20.96
CA GLY A 61 -10.88 -24.97 22.10
C GLY A 61 -10.47 -23.65 22.76
N VAL A 62 -9.51 -22.90 22.17
CA VAL A 62 -8.98 -21.66 22.76
C VAL A 62 -8.99 -20.52 21.76
N ILE A 63 -9.27 -19.31 22.26
CA ILE A 63 -9.08 -18.09 21.47
C ILE A 63 -7.65 -17.59 21.68
N GLN A 64 -6.83 -17.71 20.63
CA GLN A 64 -5.48 -17.17 20.60
C GLN A 64 -5.52 -15.69 20.27
N LYS A 65 -4.74 -14.86 20.96
CA LYS A 65 -4.65 -13.41 20.73
C LYS A 65 -3.21 -12.98 20.76
N ASP A 66 -2.86 -12.10 19.82
CA ASP A 66 -1.59 -11.41 19.80
C ASP A 66 -1.79 -9.93 19.49
N SER A 67 -0.93 -9.08 20.06
CA SER A 67 -1.03 -7.63 19.90
C SER A 67 0.35 -7.05 19.64
N TYR A 68 0.44 -6.16 18.67
CA TYR A 68 1.69 -5.48 18.34
C TYR A 68 1.47 -3.99 18.04
N PHE A 69 2.53 -3.22 18.27
CA PHE A 69 2.58 -1.81 17.90
C PHE A 69 3.51 -1.63 16.72
N ASN A 70 3.11 -0.80 15.76
CA ASN A 70 3.97 -0.48 14.62
C ASN A 70 3.96 1.01 14.29
N VAL A 71 4.96 1.43 13.52
CA VAL A 71 5.18 2.81 13.11
C VAL A 71 5.33 2.85 11.59
N ASP A 72 4.65 3.81 10.97
CA ASP A 72 4.87 4.16 9.55
C ASP A 72 5.49 5.56 9.48
N LEU A 73 6.46 5.72 8.59
CA LEU A 73 7.16 6.97 8.31
C LEU A 73 6.89 7.38 6.87
N GLY A 74 6.66 8.66 6.63
CA GLY A 74 6.46 9.21 5.29
C GLY A 74 7.13 10.55 5.11
N ALA A 75 7.61 10.80 3.90
CA ALA A 75 8.05 12.10 3.44
C ALA A 75 7.50 12.37 2.03
N SER A 76 7.13 13.60 1.77
CA SER A 76 6.60 14.05 0.49
C SER A 76 7.20 15.40 0.14
N TYR A 77 7.69 15.54 -1.07
CA TYR A 77 8.18 16.80 -1.60
C TYR A 77 7.41 17.17 -2.86
N HIS A 78 6.91 18.40 -2.88
CA HIS A 78 6.21 18.99 -4.01
C HIS A 78 6.99 20.24 -4.45
N TYR A 79 7.30 20.30 -5.73
CA TYR A 79 7.91 21.46 -6.36
C TYR A 79 7.18 21.77 -7.66
N MET A 80 6.43 22.88 -7.66
CA MET A 80 5.54 23.23 -8.78
C MET A 80 4.65 22.05 -9.20
N ASP A 81 4.84 21.58 -10.42
CA ASP A 81 4.08 20.48 -11.00
C ASP A 81 4.66 19.10 -10.71
N PHE A 82 5.83 19.03 -10.04
CA PHE A 82 6.48 17.77 -9.71
C PHE A 82 6.21 17.37 -8.26
N PHE A 83 6.10 16.06 -8.04
CA PHE A 83 5.97 15.49 -6.71
C PHE A 83 6.78 14.20 -6.56
N THR A 84 7.23 13.95 -5.34
CA THR A 84 7.81 12.67 -4.95
C THR A 84 7.42 12.33 -3.52
N HIS A 85 7.18 11.03 -3.26
CA HIS A 85 6.76 10.53 -1.95
C HIS A 85 7.58 9.29 -1.61
N VAL A 86 8.03 9.21 -0.37
CA VAL A 86 8.66 8.02 0.20
C VAL A 86 7.88 7.63 1.44
N THR A 87 7.52 6.36 1.55
CA THR A 87 6.83 5.82 2.73
C THR A 87 7.48 4.51 3.15
N ILE A 88 7.79 4.41 4.43
CA ILE A 88 8.24 3.17 5.06
C ILE A 88 7.11 2.70 5.97
N LYS A 89 6.47 1.60 5.60
CA LYS A 89 5.43 0.96 6.41
C LYS A 89 6.03 -0.16 7.26
N ASN A 90 5.45 -0.34 8.43
CA ASN A 90 5.88 -1.36 9.37
C ASN A 90 7.38 -1.21 9.73
N PHE A 91 7.77 -0.01 10.14
CA PHE A 91 9.16 0.33 10.45
C PHE A 91 9.76 -0.53 11.56
N LEU A 92 8.93 -0.88 12.56
CA LEU A 92 9.34 -1.76 13.64
C LEU A 92 9.23 -3.23 13.19
N ALA A 93 10.31 -3.98 13.35
CA ALA A 93 10.31 -5.42 13.17
C ALA A 93 9.64 -6.08 14.38
N ASN A 94 8.32 -6.26 14.32
CA ASN A 94 7.58 -6.94 15.37
C ASN A 94 7.37 -8.39 15.00
N ARG A 95 7.78 -9.27 15.90
CA ARG A 95 7.41 -10.68 15.81
C ARG A 95 5.94 -10.83 16.16
N ARG A 96 5.27 -11.67 15.41
CA ARG A 96 3.93 -12.12 15.70
C ARG A 96 4.02 -13.48 16.36
N GLU A 97 3.25 -13.68 17.42
CA GLU A 97 3.23 -14.95 18.15
C GLU A 97 1.81 -15.57 18.12
N LEU A 98 1.02 -15.22 17.12
CA LEU A 98 -0.34 -15.76 16.97
C LEU A 98 -0.32 -17.23 16.54
N TYR A 99 0.64 -17.59 15.68
CA TYR A 99 0.96 -18.94 15.24
C TYR A 99 2.31 -19.38 15.82
N SER A 100 2.69 -20.63 15.62
CA SER A 100 4.02 -21.10 16.05
C SER A 100 5.14 -20.31 15.36
N ARG A 101 6.24 -20.09 16.07
CA ARG A 101 7.42 -19.31 15.61
C ARG A 101 8.01 -19.74 14.26
N GLU A 102 7.78 -20.98 13.86
CA GLU A 102 8.33 -21.56 12.63
C GLU A 102 7.55 -21.17 11.37
N ILE A 103 6.34 -20.62 11.52
CA ILE A 103 5.39 -20.46 10.43
C ILE A 103 4.97 -19.00 10.24
N GLU A 104 5.06 -18.19 11.30
CA GLU A 104 4.63 -16.79 11.22
C GLU A 104 5.82 -15.89 10.86
N SER A 105 5.71 -15.19 9.74
CA SER A 105 6.67 -14.18 9.35
C SER A 105 6.54 -12.93 10.22
N ASP A 106 7.65 -12.29 10.51
CA ASP A 106 7.68 -10.95 11.09
C ASP A 106 6.84 -9.98 10.25
N ASN A 107 6.41 -8.89 10.87
CA ASN A 107 5.65 -7.86 10.17
C ASN A 107 6.51 -7.24 9.06
N LEU A 108 6.13 -7.49 7.81
CA LEU A 108 6.93 -7.18 6.64
C LEU A 108 7.10 -5.67 6.46
N ARG A 109 8.32 -5.19 6.56
CA ARG A 109 8.66 -3.81 6.25
C ARG A 109 8.54 -3.56 4.76
N LYS A 110 7.76 -2.51 4.39
CA LYS A 110 7.55 -2.11 3.00
C LYS A 110 8.07 -0.70 2.78
N VAL A 111 8.87 -0.54 1.76
CA VAL A 111 9.31 0.76 1.26
C VAL A 111 8.55 1.06 -0.02
N LEU A 112 7.87 2.19 -0.05
CA LEU A 112 7.18 2.70 -1.23
C LEU A 112 7.84 4.01 -1.65
N TRP A 113 8.14 4.12 -2.92
CA TRP A 113 8.61 5.37 -3.52
C TRP A 113 7.80 5.68 -4.75
N SER A 114 7.24 6.87 -4.81
CA SER A 114 6.52 7.33 -5.99
C SER A 114 7.00 8.71 -6.40
N ALA A 115 6.98 8.97 -7.70
CA ALA A 115 7.23 10.28 -8.24
C ALA A 115 6.41 10.49 -9.52
N GLY A 116 6.12 11.75 -9.83
CA GLY A 116 5.38 12.14 -11.01
C GLY A 116 5.37 13.64 -11.22
N GLY A 117 4.63 14.06 -12.22
CA GLY A 117 4.45 15.47 -12.51
C GLY A 117 3.23 15.69 -13.37
N VAL A 118 2.73 16.93 -13.37
CA VAL A 118 1.59 17.37 -14.18
C VAL A 118 2.10 18.26 -15.30
N PHE A 119 1.69 17.97 -16.53
CA PHE A 119 2.14 18.67 -17.74
C PHE A 119 0.95 19.02 -18.62
N GLY A 120 1.02 20.13 -19.31
CA GLY A 120 0.01 20.53 -20.28
C GLY A 120 -0.64 21.86 -19.96
N ASP A 121 -1.81 22.06 -20.52
CA ASP A 121 -2.59 23.29 -20.40
C ASP A 121 -3.91 23.00 -19.71
N ALA A 122 -4.19 23.75 -18.64
CA ALA A 122 -5.42 23.61 -17.85
C ALA A 122 -6.71 23.83 -18.67
N ASP A 123 -6.64 24.64 -19.74
CA ASP A 123 -7.78 24.92 -20.63
C ASP A 123 -7.98 23.84 -21.69
N ARG A 124 -7.00 22.97 -21.87
CA ARG A 124 -7.05 21.87 -22.85
C ARG A 124 -7.02 20.52 -22.18
N LEU A 125 -5.83 20.00 -21.96
CA LEU A 125 -5.60 18.69 -21.35
C LEU A 125 -4.37 18.78 -20.43
N LEU A 126 -4.48 18.14 -19.26
CA LEU A 126 -3.36 17.93 -18.35
C LEU A 126 -3.01 16.44 -18.35
N PHE A 127 -1.73 16.14 -18.36
CA PHE A 127 -1.15 14.80 -18.33
C PHE A 127 -0.37 14.63 -17.03
N GLU A 128 -0.64 13.54 -16.30
CA GLU A 128 0.06 13.21 -15.05
C GLU A 128 0.71 11.83 -15.18
N PRO A 129 1.91 11.74 -15.79
CA PRO A 129 2.71 10.54 -15.68
C PRO A 129 3.25 10.41 -14.25
N SER A 130 3.20 9.19 -13.73
CA SER A 130 3.78 8.88 -12.43
C SER A 130 4.21 7.41 -12.35
N PHE A 131 5.09 7.12 -11.42
CA PHE A 131 5.43 5.74 -11.08
C PHE A 131 5.37 5.54 -9.57
N MET A 132 5.19 4.29 -9.16
CA MET A 132 5.35 3.85 -7.79
C MET A 132 6.16 2.57 -7.76
N PHE A 133 7.25 2.59 -7.00
CA PHE A 133 8.08 1.43 -6.72
C PHE A 133 7.79 0.95 -5.31
N GLN A 134 7.55 -0.34 -5.12
CA GLN A 134 7.37 -1.00 -3.84
C GLN A 134 8.43 -2.07 -3.66
N TRP A 135 9.01 -2.10 -2.47
CA TRP A 135 9.95 -3.12 -2.04
C TRP A 135 9.56 -3.65 -0.67
N ILE A 136 9.47 -4.97 -0.55
CA ILE A 136 9.26 -5.68 0.72
C ILE A 136 10.60 -6.26 1.13
N GLN A 137 11.12 -5.82 2.28
CA GLN A 137 12.51 -6.08 2.66
C GLN A 137 12.78 -7.58 2.92
N GLU A 138 11.90 -8.26 3.65
CA GLU A 138 12.11 -9.66 4.07
C GLU A 138 11.95 -10.64 2.91
N THR A 139 10.86 -10.52 2.15
CA THR A 139 10.59 -11.39 0.99
C THR A 139 11.37 -10.99 -0.25
N LYS A 140 12.03 -9.80 -0.21
CA LYS A 140 12.73 -9.15 -1.34
C LYS A 140 11.84 -8.87 -2.54
N GLU A 141 10.53 -9.00 -2.41
CA GLU A 141 9.57 -8.71 -3.45
C GLU A 141 9.62 -7.25 -3.90
N LYS A 142 9.61 -7.06 -5.20
CA LYS A 142 9.67 -5.75 -5.85
C LYS A 142 8.57 -5.63 -6.88
N THR A 143 7.85 -4.51 -6.84
CA THR A 143 6.82 -4.17 -7.83
C THR A 143 7.02 -2.76 -8.32
N ILE A 144 6.67 -2.51 -9.58
CA ILE A 144 6.60 -1.17 -10.15
C ILE A 144 5.22 -0.96 -10.77
N ASP A 145 4.65 0.20 -10.49
CA ASP A 145 3.45 0.70 -11.14
C ASP A 145 3.82 1.90 -12.00
N LEU A 146 3.48 1.84 -13.27
CA LEU A 146 3.59 2.97 -14.19
C LEU A 146 2.19 3.48 -14.46
N ASN A 147 1.96 4.77 -14.22
CA ASN A 147 0.65 5.37 -14.31
C ASN A 147 0.68 6.56 -15.26
N MET A 148 -0.39 6.71 -16.02
CA MET A 148 -0.69 7.88 -16.81
C MET A 148 -2.12 8.31 -16.55
N LYS A 149 -2.34 9.55 -16.11
CA LYS A 149 -3.66 10.15 -16.02
C LYS A 149 -3.76 11.32 -16.96
N VAL A 150 -4.95 11.52 -17.52
CA VAL A 150 -5.29 12.64 -18.38
C VAL A 150 -6.51 13.32 -17.79
N TYR A 151 -6.44 14.64 -17.63
CA TYR A 151 -7.50 15.44 -17.06
C TYR A 151 -8.03 16.43 -18.10
N LYS A 152 -9.34 16.61 -18.10
CA LYS A 152 -10.03 17.65 -18.87
C LYS A 152 -10.92 18.47 -17.93
N ASN A 153 -10.66 19.76 -17.88
CA ASN A 153 -11.54 20.69 -17.19
C ASN A 153 -12.77 20.97 -18.07
N LEU A 154 -13.96 20.94 -17.46
CA LEU A 154 -15.25 21.22 -18.08
C LEU A 154 -15.93 22.29 -17.22
N ASP A 155 -16.92 22.99 -17.77
CA ASP A 155 -17.63 24.07 -17.07
C ASP A 155 -18.27 23.60 -15.75
N PHE A 156 -18.66 22.33 -15.68
CA PHE A 156 -19.32 21.75 -14.51
C PHE A 156 -18.38 20.97 -13.57
N GLY A 157 -17.13 20.73 -13.97
CA GLY A 157 -16.20 19.94 -13.16
C GLY A 157 -14.97 19.47 -13.93
N ARG A 158 -14.27 18.47 -13.40
CA ARG A 158 -13.07 17.89 -14.02
C ARG A 158 -13.30 16.40 -14.30
N LEU A 159 -13.26 16.03 -15.57
CA LEU A 159 -13.23 14.63 -16.02
C LEU A 159 -11.77 14.17 -16.08
N TRP A 160 -11.50 12.92 -15.68
CA TRP A 160 -10.20 12.33 -15.84
C TRP A 160 -10.28 10.84 -16.18
N ALA A 161 -9.30 10.37 -16.92
CA ALA A 161 -9.09 8.97 -17.23
C ALA A 161 -7.63 8.59 -16.94
N GLY A 162 -7.41 7.37 -16.51
CA GLY A 162 -6.08 6.88 -16.20
C GLY A 162 -5.87 5.45 -16.65
N LEU A 163 -4.61 5.12 -16.87
CA LEU A 163 -4.13 3.77 -17.13
C LEU A 163 -2.98 3.48 -16.19
N SER A 164 -3.07 2.37 -15.47
CA SER A 164 -2.01 1.87 -14.60
C SER A 164 -1.51 0.54 -15.11
N TYR A 165 -0.19 0.41 -15.26
CA TYR A 165 0.48 -0.84 -15.56
C TYR A 165 1.32 -1.26 -14.37
N ARG A 166 0.98 -2.41 -13.76
CA ARG A 166 1.75 -3.01 -12.65
C ARG A 166 2.54 -4.21 -13.12
N ARG A 167 3.81 -4.27 -12.70
CA ARG A 167 4.69 -5.40 -12.93
C ARG A 167 5.38 -5.82 -11.64
N SER A 168 5.33 -7.12 -11.31
CA SER A 168 6.19 -7.73 -10.31
C SER A 168 7.51 -8.16 -10.96
N PHE A 169 8.63 -7.97 -10.23
CA PHE A 169 9.95 -8.45 -10.64
C PHE A 169 10.25 -9.84 -10.06
N ASP A 170 9.42 -10.28 -9.12
CA ASP A 170 9.58 -11.57 -8.45
C ASP A 170 8.86 -12.64 -9.25
N GLU A 171 9.51 -13.76 -9.35
CA GLU A 171 9.07 -14.90 -10.13
C GLU A 171 8.62 -16.00 -9.17
N ALA A 172 7.37 -16.43 -9.26
CA ALA A 172 6.90 -17.62 -8.56
C ALA A 172 7.31 -18.86 -9.36
N GLU A 173 8.23 -19.64 -8.82
CA GLU A 173 8.52 -20.97 -9.34
C GLU A 173 7.56 -21.98 -8.69
N TYR A 174 6.85 -22.74 -9.48
CA TYR A 174 6.09 -23.87 -8.97
C TYR A 174 6.27 -25.10 -9.86
N THR A 175 6.29 -26.25 -9.23
CA THR A 175 6.49 -27.52 -9.91
C THR A 175 5.18 -28.29 -9.89
N ILE A 176 4.64 -28.65 -11.06
CA ILE A 176 3.52 -29.57 -11.21
C ILE A 176 4.05 -30.87 -11.81
N ASN A 177 3.82 -31.99 -11.12
CA ASN A 177 4.20 -33.33 -11.57
C ASN A 177 5.69 -33.49 -11.95
N GLY A 178 6.59 -32.80 -11.23
CA GLY A 178 8.04 -32.89 -11.50
C GLY A 178 8.54 -32.05 -12.67
N ILE A 179 7.66 -31.30 -13.32
CA ILE A 179 8.01 -30.34 -14.38
C ILE A 179 8.03 -28.95 -13.74
N SER A 180 9.20 -28.32 -13.75
CA SER A 180 9.32 -26.92 -13.36
C SER A 180 8.60 -26.06 -14.41
N ILE A 181 7.50 -25.42 -13.98
CA ILE A 181 6.76 -24.51 -14.83
C ILE A 181 7.41 -23.14 -14.74
N GLU A 182 7.58 -22.52 -15.89
CA GLU A 182 8.27 -21.25 -16.06
C GLU A 182 7.73 -20.16 -15.12
N ARG A 183 8.63 -19.33 -14.67
CA ARG A 183 8.54 -18.15 -13.84
C ARG A 183 7.35 -17.27 -14.22
N GLN A 184 6.27 -17.30 -13.46
CA GLN A 184 5.10 -16.47 -13.70
C GLN A 184 5.29 -15.09 -13.06
N ARG A 185 5.44 -14.07 -13.92
CA ARG A 185 5.47 -12.67 -13.49
C ARG A 185 4.05 -12.12 -13.48
N MET A 186 3.63 -11.56 -12.35
CA MET A 186 2.34 -10.89 -12.28
C MET A 186 2.41 -9.53 -13.01
N GLN A 187 1.49 -9.34 -13.96
CA GLN A 187 1.34 -8.11 -14.73
C GLN A 187 -0.14 -7.77 -14.82
N TYR A 188 -0.45 -6.49 -14.55
CA TYR A 188 -1.84 -6.00 -14.62
C TYR A 188 -1.89 -4.68 -15.37
N ILE A 189 -2.94 -4.50 -16.15
CA ILE A 189 -3.33 -3.23 -16.74
C ILE A 189 -4.69 -2.86 -16.15
N THR A 190 -4.78 -1.69 -15.54
CA THR A 190 -5.99 -1.22 -14.87
C THR A 190 -6.40 0.12 -15.45
N PRO A 191 -7.46 0.19 -16.27
CA PRO A 191 -8.07 1.45 -16.67
C PRO A 191 -8.89 2.03 -15.51
N ILE A 192 -8.85 3.33 -15.32
CA ILE A 192 -9.57 4.06 -14.29
C ILE A 192 -10.18 5.29 -14.93
N VAL A 193 -11.43 5.61 -14.56
CA VAL A 193 -12.13 6.83 -15.00
C VAL A 193 -12.75 7.48 -13.77
N GLY A 194 -12.75 8.80 -13.71
CA GLY A 194 -13.35 9.51 -12.61
C GLY A 194 -13.82 10.90 -13.01
N LEU A 195 -14.73 11.43 -12.22
CA LEU A 195 -15.32 12.75 -12.37
C LEU A 195 -15.27 13.49 -11.02
N ASN A 196 -14.71 14.68 -11.04
CA ASN A 196 -14.80 15.61 -9.92
C ASN A 196 -15.88 16.64 -10.23
N TYR A 197 -16.97 16.60 -9.48
CA TYR A 197 -18.09 17.54 -9.61
C TYR A 197 -18.28 18.30 -8.31
N LYS A 198 -18.01 19.61 -8.31
CA LYS A 198 -18.01 20.45 -7.11
C LYS A 198 -17.12 19.85 -6.00
N GLN A 199 -17.74 19.38 -4.91
CA GLN A 199 -17.04 18.79 -3.75
C GLN A 199 -17.02 17.25 -3.78
N PHE A 200 -17.63 16.64 -4.80
CA PHE A 200 -17.75 15.20 -4.93
C PHE A 200 -16.74 14.66 -5.95
N MET A 201 -16.17 13.51 -5.64
CA MET A 201 -15.33 12.73 -6.53
C MET A 201 -15.96 11.34 -6.72
N PHE A 202 -16.19 10.97 -7.98
CA PHE A 202 -16.78 9.70 -8.40
C PHE A 202 -15.77 8.89 -9.20
#